data_4de19e6391975ea2b6573319459ebca8
#
_entry.id   4de19e6391975ea2b6573319459ebca8
#
_cell.length_a   1.000
_cell.length_b   1.000
_cell.length_c   1.000
_cell.angle_alpha   90.00
_cell.angle_beta   90.00
_cell.angle_gamma   90.00
#
_symmetry.space_group_name_H-M   'P 1'
#
loop_
_entity.id
_entity.type
_entity.pdbx_description
1 polymer ?
#
loop_
_entity_poly.entity_id
_entity_poly.type
_entity_poly.pdbx_seq_one_letter_code
_entity_poly.pdbx_strand_id
1 'polypeptide(L)'
;MSDQWVEVCHVNDIAEEDVIRFDHEQKTYAVYRSHNSEYFATAGLCTHEKIHLADGLVMDFVIECPKHNGRFDYRNGKALNAPACVNLRTYPVKVEAGKVMLDTQGQGNP
;
A
#
# COMPACT_ATOMS: atom_id res chain seq x y z
N MET A 1 -26.48 2.11 -3.77
CA MET A 1 -25.18 1.54 -3.52
C MET A 1 -24.17 2.62 -3.24
N SER A 2 -23.50 2.55 -2.13
CA SER A 2 -22.53 3.57 -1.83
C SER A 2 -21.24 3.35 -2.61
N ASP A 3 -20.62 4.44 -2.96
CA ASP A 3 -19.36 4.40 -3.67
C ASP A 3 -18.23 4.47 -2.64
N GLN A 4 -17.55 3.36 -2.45
CA GLN A 4 -16.46 3.28 -1.50
C GLN A 4 -15.12 3.61 -2.12
N TRP A 5 -15.09 3.93 -3.41
CA TRP A 5 -13.87 4.35 -4.09
C TRP A 5 -13.55 5.79 -3.77
N VAL A 6 -12.34 6.05 -3.32
CA VAL A 6 -11.90 7.41 -3.04
C VAL A 6 -10.68 7.73 -3.89
N GLU A 7 -10.57 8.99 -4.28
CA GLU A 7 -9.44 9.45 -5.07
C GLU A 7 -8.23 9.64 -4.16
N VAL A 8 -7.11 9.02 -4.53
CA VAL A 8 -5.86 9.17 -3.80
C VAL A 8 -5.03 10.30 -4.39
N CYS A 9 -4.74 10.21 -5.69
CA CYS A 9 -3.83 11.15 -6.35
C CYS A 9 -3.89 10.90 -7.85
N HIS A 10 -3.16 11.69 -8.62
CA HIS A 10 -2.90 11.42 -10.03
C HIS A 10 -1.89 10.29 -10.17
N VAL A 11 -1.97 9.59 -11.31
CA VAL A 11 -1.06 8.47 -11.56
C VAL A 11 0.42 8.88 -11.48
N ASN A 12 0.73 10.13 -11.88
CA ASN A 12 2.10 10.60 -11.89
C ASN A 12 2.57 11.16 -10.56
N ASP A 13 1.70 11.18 -9.55
CA ASP A 13 2.09 11.68 -8.23
C ASP A 13 2.89 10.64 -7.44
N ILE A 14 2.89 9.39 -7.89
CA ILE A 14 3.73 8.35 -7.30
C ILE A 14 4.78 7.99 -8.34
N ALA A 15 6.06 8.13 -7.97
CA ALA A 15 7.13 7.71 -8.85
C ALA A 15 7.13 6.20 -9.02
N GLU A 16 7.74 5.70 -10.10
CA GLU A 16 7.87 4.26 -10.29
C GLU A 16 8.69 3.66 -9.15
N GLU A 17 8.27 2.50 -8.71
CA GLU A 17 8.92 1.77 -7.63
C GLU A 17 8.99 2.63 -6.37
N ASP A 18 7.83 3.19 -5.97
CA ASP A 18 7.76 4.08 -4.82
C ASP A 18 6.43 3.90 -4.10
N VAL A 19 6.29 4.58 -2.98
CA VAL A 19 5.13 4.47 -2.10
C VAL A 19 4.81 5.85 -1.54
N ILE A 20 3.52 6.13 -1.34
CA ILE A 20 3.09 7.35 -0.67
C ILE A 20 2.13 7.01 0.47
N ARG A 21 2.03 7.92 1.41
CA ARG A 21 1.06 7.83 2.50
C ARG A 21 -0.26 8.46 2.07
N PHE A 22 -1.36 7.81 2.41
CA PHE A 22 -2.70 8.33 2.15
C PHE A 22 -3.55 8.12 3.38
N ASP A 23 -4.07 9.22 3.94
CA ASP A 23 -4.94 9.17 5.11
C ASP A 23 -6.36 9.49 4.69
N HIS A 24 -7.32 8.72 5.20
CA HIS A 24 -8.71 8.93 4.88
C HIS A 24 -9.58 8.44 6.03
N GLU A 25 -10.41 9.34 6.58
CA GLU A 25 -11.37 8.99 7.64
C GLU A 25 -10.74 8.22 8.78
N GLN A 26 -9.66 8.80 9.33
CA GLN A 26 -8.97 8.27 10.51
C GLN A 26 -8.25 6.94 10.28
N LYS A 27 -8.12 6.55 9.02
CA LYS A 27 -7.31 5.40 8.64
C LYS A 27 -6.15 5.86 7.78
N THR A 28 -5.07 5.09 7.82
CA THR A 28 -3.91 5.42 7.02
C THR A 28 -3.55 4.24 6.13
N TYR A 29 -3.15 4.56 4.91
CA TYR A 29 -2.85 3.58 3.87
C TYR A 29 -1.50 3.87 3.26
N ALA A 30 -0.88 2.85 2.73
CA ALA A 30 0.29 2.98 1.88
C ALA A 30 -0.13 2.63 0.46
N VAL A 31 0.14 3.50 -0.50
CA VAL A 31 -0.25 3.32 -1.88
C VAL A 31 1.02 3.27 -2.71
N TYR A 32 1.15 2.24 -3.54
CA TYR A 32 2.37 1.89 -4.22
C TYR A 32 2.21 1.98 -5.72
N ARG A 33 3.28 2.39 -6.39
CA ARG A 33 3.42 2.23 -7.84
C ARG A 33 4.60 1.29 -8.08
N SER A 34 4.33 0.18 -8.74
CA SER A 34 5.37 -0.79 -9.01
C SER A 34 6.29 -0.31 -10.13
N HIS A 35 7.40 -1.02 -10.33
CA HIS A 35 8.36 -0.65 -11.37
C HIS A 35 7.78 -0.78 -12.78
N ASN A 36 6.68 -1.53 -12.95
CA ASN A 36 6.00 -1.62 -14.24
C ASN A 36 4.68 -0.83 -14.23
N SER A 37 4.57 0.14 -13.34
CA SER A 37 3.45 1.11 -13.26
C SER A 37 2.10 0.45 -13.01
N GLU A 38 2.09 -0.56 -12.16
CA GLU A 38 0.86 -1.09 -11.56
C GLU A 38 0.70 -0.48 -10.17
N TYR A 39 -0.54 -0.32 -9.72
CA TYR A 39 -0.83 0.38 -8.47
C TYR A 39 -1.46 -0.57 -7.47
N PHE A 40 -1.02 -0.45 -6.22
CA PHE A 40 -1.47 -1.32 -5.13
C PHE A 40 -1.64 -0.50 -3.86
N ALA A 41 -2.35 -1.05 -2.88
CA ALA A 41 -2.51 -0.39 -1.59
C ALA A 41 -2.57 -1.42 -0.47
N THR A 42 -1.97 -1.05 0.66
CA THR A 42 -2.04 -1.84 1.88
C THR A 42 -2.42 -0.93 3.04
N ALA A 43 -2.72 -1.53 4.19
CA ALA A 43 -2.75 -0.77 5.43
C ALA A 43 -1.41 -0.05 5.58
N GLY A 44 -1.44 1.14 6.15
CA GLY A 44 -0.28 2.02 6.14
C GLY A 44 0.77 1.71 7.18
N LEU A 45 0.38 1.03 8.27
CA LEU A 45 1.31 0.77 9.37
C LEU A 45 1.85 -0.64 9.30
N CYS A 46 3.14 -0.78 9.60
CA CYS A 46 3.78 -2.07 9.66
C CYS A 46 3.10 -2.91 10.76
N THR A 47 2.85 -4.20 10.46
CA THR A 47 2.19 -5.07 11.43
C THR A 47 3.07 -5.41 12.62
N HIS A 48 4.38 -5.26 12.47
CA HIS A 48 5.33 -5.52 13.55
C HIS A 48 5.42 -4.33 14.51
N GLU A 49 5.46 -3.12 13.95
CA GLU A 49 5.54 -1.89 14.73
C GLU A 49 4.66 -0.84 14.07
N LYS A 50 4.22 0.15 14.86
CA LYS A 50 3.35 1.19 14.33
C LYS A 50 4.17 2.27 13.64
N ILE A 51 4.85 1.87 12.58
CA ILE A 51 5.67 2.77 11.76
C ILE A 51 5.07 2.76 10.37
N HIS A 52 4.97 3.94 9.76
CA HIS A 52 4.32 4.04 8.47
C HIS A 52 5.22 3.48 7.38
N LEU A 53 4.62 2.63 6.54
CA LEU A 53 5.36 1.97 5.46
C LEU A 53 5.81 2.94 4.38
N ALA A 54 5.17 4.12 4.28
CA ALA A 54 5.61 5.13 3.33
C ALA A 54 7.01 5.66 3.63
N ASP A 55 7.49 5.45 4.85
CA ASP A 55 8.86 5.81 5.22
C ASP A 55 9.85 4.70 4.89
N GLY A 56 9.37 3.59 4.37
CA GLY A 56 10.19 2.43 4.05
C GLY A 56 10.74 2.47 2.65
N LEU A 57 11.26 1.32 2.21
CA LEU A 57 11.94 1.20 0.93
C LEU A 57 11.19 0.22 0.04
N VAL A 58 10.90 0.66 -1.18
CA VAL A 58 10.26 -0.21 -2.19
C VAL A 58 11.34 -0.79 -3.08
N MET A 59 11.30 -2.12 -3.25
CA MET A 59 12.20 -2.85 -4.14
C MET A 59 11.35 -3.89 -4.86
N ASP A 60 11.24 -3.79 -6.18
CA ASP A 60 10.36 -4.65 -6.95
C ASP A 60 8.94 -4.60 -6.35
N PHE A 61 8.39 -5.73 -5.95
CA PHE A 61 7.06 -5.79 -5.35
C PHE A 61 7.11 -5.89 -3.82
N VAL A 62 8.22 -5.47 -3.22
CA VAL A 62 8.46 -5.61 -1.79
C VAL A 62 8.53 -4.24 -1.15
N ILE A 63 7.85 -4.09 0.00
CA ILE A 63 8.01 -2.94 0.88
C ILE A 63 8.78 -3.39 2.11
N GLU A 64 9.87 -2.69 2.39
CA GLU A 64 10.67 -2.97 3.57
C GLU A 64 10.36 -1.92 4.62
N CYS A 65 9.93 -2.39 5.80
CA CYS A 65 9.67 -1.51 6.94
C CYS A 65 10.97 -0.81 7.34
N PRO A 66 10.93 0.49 7.62
CA PRO A 66 12.17 1.21 7.96
C PRO A 66 12.80 0.75 9.26
N LYS A 67 12.08 -0.03 10.06
CA LYS A 67 12.59 -0.49 11.34
C LYS A 67 12.64 -2.01 11.34
N HIS A 68 13.80 -2.56 11.67
CA HIS A 68 14.04 -4.01 11.78
C HIS A 68 13.97 -4.76 10.44
N ASN A 69 13.84 -4.04 9.31
CA ASN A 69 13.92 -4.62 7.98
C ASN A 69 12.88 -5.69 7.70
N GLY A 70 11.69 -5.61 8.32
CA GLY A 70 10.58 -6.49 7.98
C GLY A 70 10.12 -6.22 6.56
N ARG A 71 9.83 -7.28 5.80
CA ARG A 71 9.47 -7.17 4.38
C ARG A 71 8.14 -7.80 4.10
N PHE A 72 7.40 -7.17 3.20
CA PHE A 72 6.08 -7.65 2.77
C PHE A 72 6.00 -7.53 1.25
N ASP A 73 5.30 -8.49 0.65
CA ASP A 73 4.92 -8.37 -0.76
C ASP A 73 3.65 -7.50 -0.79
N TYR A 74 3.76 -6.29 -1.33
CA TYR A 74 2.63 -5.36 -1.25
C TYR A 74 1.49 -5.69 -2.22
N ARG A 75 1.70 -6.66 -3.13
CA ARG A 75 0.62 -7.09 -4.03
C ARG A 75 -0.43 -7.90 -3.27
N ASN A 76 -0.03 -8.65 -2.27
CA ASN A 76 -0.93 -9.52 -1.51
C ASN A 76 -0.81 -9.35 0.00
N GLY A 77 0.11 -8.50 0.46
CA GLY A 77 0.29 -8.22 1.88
C GLY A 77 1.08 -9.27 2.64
N LYS A 78 1.63 -10.25 1.95
CA LYS A 78 2.25 -11.40 2.62
C LYS A 78 3.56 -11.00 3.30
N ALA A 79 3.69 -11.34 4.58
CA ALA A 79 4.94 -11.15 5.31
C ALA A 79 5.98 -12.13 4.79
N LEU A 80 7.19 -11.63 4.50
CA LEU A 80 8.22 -12.41 3.81
C LEU A 80 9.34 -12.86 4.72
N ASN A 81 9.60 -12.14 5.81
CA ASN A 81 10.69 -12.51 6.71
C ASN A 81 10.44 -11.92 8.09
N ALA A 82 11.08 -12.53 9.08
CA ALA A 82 11.04 -11.96 10.43
C ALA A 82 11.74 -10.61 10.44
N PRO A 83 11.30 -9.64 11.26
CA PRO A 83 10.26 -9.79 12.27
C PRO A 83 8.83 -9.64 11.73
N ALA A 84 8.65 -9.39 10.43
CA ALA A 84 7.33 -9.31 9.84
C ALA A 84 6.75 -10.72 9.76
N CYS A 85 5.74 -11.01 10.57
CA CYS A 85 5.13 -12.34 10.60
C CYS A 85 3.62 -12.28 10.46
N VAL A 86 3.03 -11.08 10.53
CA VAL A 86 1.59 -10.88 10.34
C VAL A 86 1.40 -10.17 9.01
N ASN A 87 0.55 -10.72 8.15
CA ASN A 87 0.34 -10.16 6.83
C ASN A 87 -0.32 -8.79 6.91
N LEU A 88 0.00 -7.93 5.93
CA LEU A 88 -0.67 -6.65 5.76
C LEU A 88 -2.02 -6.86 5.11
N ARG A 89 -3.00 -6.06 5.54
CA ARG A 89 -4.27 -5.99 4.82
C ARG A 89 -4.05 -5.23 3.53
N THR A 90 -4.62 -5.73 2.43
CA THR A 90 -4.57 -5.05 1.14
C THR A 90 -5.94 -4.49 0.78
N TYR A 91 -5.95 -3.54 -0.15
CA TYR A 91 -7.16 -2.88 -0.60
C TYR A 91 -7.12 -2.80 -2.12
N PRO A 92 -8.27 -2.97 -2.79
CA PRO A 92 -8.29 -2.83 -4.25
C PRO A 92 -7.95 -1.42 -4.69
N VAL A 93 -7.24 -1.32 -5.80
CA VAL A 93 -6.87 -0.05 -6.41
C VAL A 93 -7.22 -0.14 -7.89
N LYS A 94 -7.73 0.95 -8.44
CA LYS A 94 -7.93 1.06 -9.88
C LYS A 94 -7.45 2.44 -10.34
N VAL A 95 -7.20 2.54 -11.64
CA VAL A 95 -6.89 3.81 -12.26
C VAL A 95 -8.06 4.19 -13.15
N GLU A 96 -8.55 5.40 -12.98
CA GLU A 96 -9.69 5.89 -13.73
C GLU A 96 -9.47 7.35 -14.08
N ALA A 97 -9.49 7.66 -15.38
CA ALA A 97 -9.29 9.03 -15.85
C ALA A 97 -8.01 9.66 -15.32
N GLY A 98 -6.93 8.89 -15.27
CA GLY A 98 -5.62 9.37 -14.83
C GLY A 98 -5.48 9.49 -13.33
N LYS A 99 -6.44 8.97 -12.56
CA LYS A 99 -6.43 9.08 -11.10
C LYS A 99 -6.34 7.71 -10.46
N VAL A 100 -5.59 7.62 -9.37
CA VAL A 100 -5.48 6.42 -8.57
C VAL A 100 -6.63 6.41 -7.57
N MET A 101 -7.46 5.37 -7.62
CA MET A 101 -8.64 5.24 -6.78
C MET A 101 -8.46 4.04 -5.86
N LEU A 102 -8.82 4.21 -4.60
CA LEU A 102 -8.68 3.16 -3.58
C LEU A 102 -10.05 2.80 -3.04
N ASP A 103 -10.30 1.50 -2.94
CA ASP A 103 -11.54 0.98 -2.35
C ASP A 103 -11.31 0.75 -0.86
N THR A 104 -11.84 1.66 -0.04
CA THR A 104 -11.61 1.62 1.41
C THR A 104 -12.41 0.53 2.09
N GLN A 105 -13.43 -0.01 1.42
CA GLN A 105 -14.31 -1.05 1.98
C GLN A 105 -13.96 -2.44 1.47
N GLY A 106 -13.17 -2.52 0.41
CA GLY A 106 -12.86 -3.79 -0.20
C GLY A 106 -11.81 -4.55 0.57
N GLN A 107 -11.64 -5.81 0.20
CA GLN A 107 -10.59 -6.66 0.75
C GLN A 107 -9.82 -7.26 -0.40
N GLY A 108 -8.55 -6.92 -0.48
CA GLY A 108 -7.72 -7.42 -1.56
C GLY A 108 -7.18 -8.80 -1.30
N ASN A 109 -7.10 -9.23 -0.03
CA ASN A 109 -6.60 -10.55 0.31
C ASN A 109 -7.51 -11.17 1.36
N PRO A 110 -7.51 -12.48 1.42
CA PRO A 110 -8.33 -13.18 2.42
C PRO A 110 -7.93 -12.82 3.83
#